data_f43fc6a3cac6de888e1830c1dbeb56be
#
_entry.id   f43fc6a3cac6de888e1830c1dbeb56be
#
_cell.length_a   1.000
_cell.length_b   1.000
_cell.length_c   1.000
_cell.angle_alpha   90.00
_cell.angle_beta   90.00
_cell.angle_gamma   90.00
#
_symmetry.space_group_name_H-M   'P 1'
#
loop_
_entity.id
_entity.type
_entity.pdbx_description
1 polymer ?
#
loop_
_entity_poly.entity_id
_entity_poly.type
_entity_poly.pdbx_seq_one_letter_code
_entity_poly.pdbx_strand_id
1 'polypeptide(L)'
;MVFNSHGSLRSVLLCKPDYYEICDFSEVASQNIKEGIVVSRQAAFEQHSEFENVFLQLGIDIKWQVAQPGHPDQVATRDFGVNTIGGVLIGNFRYEDNEGDTELAIETLEQLKVPIIGQVLKGVLEGGDCWYLDKHTMVIGIGNRSTMEGVKEAEKILKPFNINIIPIQFEQKWNHLDMILSVIAEKTVMLCPEALPEHFLRYLKNEKYEIINIPGREVFAGTINLLALGNEKILSFQENKFGNERLKAIGLEVYDPPLSQFLLGGSGPHCLSFELIRE
;
A
#
# COMPACT_ATOMS: atom_id res chain seq x y z
N MET A 1 -15.54 -3.97 4.17
CA MET A 1 -14.74 -4.73 5.16
C MET A 1 -13.69 -5.51 4.41
N VAL A 2 -12.49 -5.60 4.96
CA VAL A 2 -11.34 -6.31 4.39
C VAL A 2 -10.84 -7.32 5.44
N PHE A 3 -10.52 -8.53 5.02
CA PHE A 3 -10.01 -9.60 5.89
C PHE A 3 -8.97 -10.49 5.19
N ASN A 4 -8.51 -10.07 4.05
CA ASN A 4 -7.36 -10.64 3.31
C ASN A 4 -6.85 -9.60 2.30
N SER A 5 -5.68 -9.79 1.76
CA SER A 5 -5.07 -8.88 0.77
C SER A 5 -5.18 -9.37 -0.68
N HIS A 6 -5.83 -10.50 -0.94
CA HIS A 6 -5.85 -11.14 -2.26
C HIS A 6 -7.24 -11.47 -2.83
N GLY A 7 -8.30 -11.41 -2.01
CA GLY A 7 -9.67 -11.68 -2.46
C GLY A 7 -10.20 -10.66 -3.47
N SER A 8 -11.41 -10.85 -3.95
CA SER A 8 -12.01 -9.95 -4.95
C SER A 8 -12.22 -8.55 -4.41
N LEU A 9 -11.54 -7.57 -4.97
CA LEU A 9 -11.72 -6.15 -4.64
C LEU A 9 -13.07 -5.68 -5.21
N ARG A 10 -13.91 -5.07 -4.38
CA ARG A 10 -15.25 -4.60 -4.75
C ARG A 10 -15.38 -3.08 -4.67
N SER A 11 -14.64 -2.46 -3.78
CA SER A 11 -14.64 -0.99 -3.67
C SER A 11 -13.28 -0.50 -3.17
N VAL A 12 -12.83 0.61 -3.73
CA VAL A 12 -11.56 1.27 -3.45
C VAL A 12 -11.78 2.76 -3.21
N LEU A 13 -10.99 3.35 -2.32
CA LEU A 13 -10.87 4.80 -2.14
C LEU A 13 -9.64 5.28 -2.88
N LEU A 14 -9.80 6.29 -3.71
CA LEU A 14 -8.73 6.97 -4.44
C LEU A 14 -8.76 8.47 -4.13
N CYS A 15 -7.66 9.15 -4.40
CA CYS A 15 -7.56 10.61 -4.39
C CYS A 15 -6.98 11.09 -5.71
N LYS A 16 -7.54 12.17 -6.29
CA LYS A 16 -7.03 12.78 -7.53
C LYS A 16 -5.68 13.47 -7.29
N PRO A 17 -4.78 13.50 -8.28
CA PRO A 17 -3.46 14.11 -8.14
C PRO A 17 -3.47 15.64 -8.31
N ASP A 18 -4.54 16.34 -7.83
CA ASP A 18 -4.71 17.77 -8.01
C ASP A 18 -3.57 18.61 -7.46
N TYR A 19 -3.00 18.17 -6.33
CA TYR A 19 -1.93 18.86 -5.62
C TYR A 19 -0.69 17.97 -5.42
N TYR A 20 -0.62 16.85 -6.14
CA TYR A 20 0.48 15.90 -6.00
C TYR A 20 1.82 16.53 -6.37
N GLU A 21 2.78 16.40 -5.46
CA GLU A 21 4.19 16.77 -5.63
C GLU A 21 5.08 15.67 -5.01
N ILE A 22 6.37 15.66 -5.36
CA ILE A 22 7.32 14.73 -4.77
C ILE A 22 7.65 15.20 -3.34
N CYS A 23 7.31 14.37 -2.35
CA CYS A 23 7.69 14.61 -0.94
C CYS A 23 8.94 13.81 -0.58
N ASP A 24 9.82 14.36 0.25
CA ASP A 24 11.10 13.73 0.64
C ASP A 24 10.91 12.59 1.66
N PHE A 25 10.14 11.57 1.28
CA PHE A 25 9.76 10.45 2.15
C PHE A 25 10.49 9.14 1.84
N SER A 26 11.20 9.06 0.72
CA SER A 26 11.89 7.84 0.28
C SER A 26 13.23 8.17 -0.37
N GLU A 27 14.14 7.19 -0.49
CA GLU A 27 15.41 7.39 -1.19
C GLU A 27 15.21 7.80 -2.66
N VAL A 28 14.17 7.25 -3.32
CA VAL A 28 13.82 7.59 -4.71
C VAL A 28 13.38 9.05 -4.80
N ALA A 29 12.47 9.47 -3.93
CA ALA A 29 12.00 10.85 -3.88
C ALA A 29 13.13 11.83 -3.58
N SER A 30 13.95 11.54 -2.55
CA SER A 30 15.14 12.33 -2.19
C SER A 30 16.09 12.55 -3.36
N GLN A 31 16.34 11.48 -4.13
CA GLN A 31 17.23 11.56 -5.31
C GLN A 31 16.59 12.43 -6.40
N ASN A 32 15.33 12.21 -6.72
CA ASN A 32 14.62 12.99 -7.74
C ASN A 32 14.56 14.48 -7.40
N ILE A 33 14.30 14.82 -6.14
CA ILE A 33 14.30 16.21 -5.65
C ILE A 33 15.71 16.84 -5.83
N LYS A 34 16.77 16.13 -5.46
CA LYS A 34 18.17 16.60 -5.63
C LYS A 34 18.53 16.84 -7.09
N GLU A 35 17.98 16.04 -8.00
CA GLU A 35 18.17 16.19 -9.45
C GLU A 35 17.27 17.27 -10.06
N GLY A 36 16.39 17.90 -9.30
CA GLY A 36 15.46 18.92 -9.75
C GLY A 36 14.32 18.39 -10.61
N ILE A 37 14.01 17.09 -10.47
CA ILE A 37 12.90 16.45 -11.18
C ILE A 37 11.59 16.90 -10.51
N VAL A 38 10.61 17.27 -11.34
CA VAL A 38 9.28 17.70 -10.91
C VAL A 38 8.21 16.88 -11.62
N VAL A 39 7.08 16.70 -10.96
CA VAL A 39 5.92 16.02 -11.53
C VAL A 39 5.34 16.83 -12.68
N SER A 40 5.10 16.19 -13.82
CA SER A 40 4.27 16.76 -14.87
C SER A 40 2.80 16.59 -14.48
N ARG A 41 2.16 17.65 -14.05
CA ARG A 41 0.75 17.64 -13.61
C ARG A 41 -0.18 17.02 -14.66
N GLN A 42 -0.03 17.41 -15.93
CA GLN A 42 -0.82 16.85 -17.01
C GLN A 42 -0.62 15.33 -17.13
N ALA A 43 0.63 14.86 -17.16
CA ALA A 43 0.92 13.43 -17.26
C ALA A 43 0.43 12.65 -16.01
N ALA A 44 0.50 13.25 -14.82
CA ALA A 44 -0.04 12.64 -13.60
C ALA A 44 -1.55 12.43 -13.70
N PHE A 45 -2.31 13.42 -14.19
CA PHE A 45 -3.75 13.29 -14.43
C PHE A 45 -4.09 12.23 -15.47
N GLU A 46 -3.36 12.20 -16.60
CA GLU A 46 -3.54 11.21 -17.66
C GLU A 46 -3.28 9.78 -17.11
N GLN A 47 -2.18 9.59 -16.44
CA GLN A 47 -1.81 8.29 -15.84
C GLN A 47 -2.79 7.86 -14.75
N HIS A 48 -3.23 8.79 -13.89
CA HIS A 48 -4.23 8.49 -12.87
C HIS A 48 -5.57 8.08 -13.51
N SER A 49 -5.95 8.71 -14.62
CA SER A 49 -7.18 8.31 -15.34
C SER A 49 -7.07 6.91 -15.94
N GLU A 50 -5.91 6.52 -16.44
CA GLU A 50 -5.69 5.14 -16.90
C GLU A 50 -5.70 4.13 -15.72
N PHE A 51 -5.13 4.50 -14.58
CA PHE A 51 -5.20 3.73 -13.33
C PHE A 51 -6.65 3.52 -12.87
N GLU A 52 -7.48 4.59 -12.87
CA GLU A 52 -8.91 4.51 -12.55
C GLU A 52 -9.68 3.60 -13.52
N ASN A 53 -9.37 3.66 -14.81
CA ASN A 53 -10.03 2.87 -15.83
C ASN A 53 -9.90 1.36 -15.57
N VAL A 54 -8.83 0.89 -14.94
CA VAL A 54 -8.70 -0.53 -14.57
C VAL A 54 -9.80 -0.94 -13.59
N PHE A 55 -10.07 -0.15 -12.57
CA PHE A 55 -11.13 -0.42 -11.60
C PHE A 55 -12.52 -0.39 -12.27
N LEU A 56 -12.76 0.61 -13.12
CA LEU A 56 -14.03 0.75 -13.83
C LEU A 56 -14.29 -0.44 -14.78
N GLN A 57 -13.29 -0.87 -15.55
CA GLN A 57 -13.39 -2.02 -16.45
C GLN A 57 -13.72 -3.33 -15.71
N LEU A 58 -13.27 -3.46 -14.47
CA LEU A 58 -13.51 -4.62 -13.63
C LEU A 58 -14.78 -4.52 -12.77
N GLY A 59 -15.53 -3.41 -12.89
CA GLY A 59 -16.74 -3.16 -12.10
C GLY A 59 -16.46 -2.93 -10.61
N ILE A 60 -15.25 -2.48 -10.28
CA ILE A 60 -14.87 -2.12 -8.91
C ILE A 60 -15.34 -0.69 -8.64
N ASP A 61 -16.10 -0.49 -7.57
CA ASP A 61 -16.66 0.79 -7.18
C ASP A 61 -15.56 1.72 -6.64
N ILE A 62 -15.42 2.90 -7.23
CA ILE A 62 -14.46 3.92 -6.80
C ILE A 62 -15.15 4.92 -5.90
N LYS A 63 -14.63 5.11 -4.69
CA LYS A 63 -14.94 6.24 -3.82
C LYS A 63 -13.81 7.25 -3.87
N TRP A 64 -14.12 8.50 -3.58
CA TRP A 64 -13.18 9.60 -3.74
C TRP A 64 -12.92 10.29 -2.41
N GLN A 65 -11.65 10.42 -2.06
CA GLN A 65 -11.18 11.43 -1.13
C GLN A 65 -10.96 12.72 -1.93
N VAL A 66 -11.46 13.83 -1.41
CA VAL A 66 -11.30 15.13 -2.08
C VAL A 66 -9.89 15.65 -1.83
N ALA A 67 -9.12 15.84 -2.89
CA ALA A 67 -7.78 16.42 -2.80
C ALA A 67 -7.83 17.84 -2.23
N GLN A 68 -6.93 18.16 -1.32
CA GLN A 68 -6.87 19.46 -0.65
C GLN A 68 -5.54 20.18 -0.93
N PRO A 69 -5.56 21.52 -1.09
CA PRO A 69 -4.33 22.30 -1.18
C PRO A 69 -3.47 22.13 0.07
N GLY A 70 -2.16 22.01 -0.09
CA GLY A 70 -1.23 21.84 1.02
C GLY A 70 -1.03 20.39 1.48
N HIS A 71 -1.68 19.42 0.80
CA HIS A 71 -1.56 17.98 1.06
C HIS A 71 -1.01 17.25 -0.17
N PRO A 72 0.28 17.41 -0.49
CA PRO A 72 0.86 16.95 -1.76
C PRO A 72 0.89 15.42 -1.89
N ASP A 73 0.93 14.68 -0.79
CA ASP A 73 1.00 13.21 -0.78
C ASP A 73 -0.36 12.54 -0.55
N GLN A 74 -1.45 13.31 -0.47
CA GLN A 74 -2.81 12.80 -0.22
C GLN A 74 -3.27 11.75 -1.27
N VAL A 75 -2.64 11.72 -2.44
CA VAL A 75 -2.85 10.72 -3.48
C VAL A 75 -2.48 9.30 -3.00
N ALA A 76 -1.57 9.19 -2.02
CA ALA A 76 -1.18 7.92 -1.39
C ALA A 76 -2.19 7.50 -0.31
N THR A 77 -3.43 7.23 -0.75
CA THR A 77 -4.55 6.90 0.15
C THR A 77 -4.31 5.66 1.02
N ARG A 78 -3.34 4.83 0.71
CA ARG A 78 -2.97 3.66 1.53
C ARG A 78 -2.50 4.05 2.91
N ASP A 79 -1.79 5.15 3.05
CA ASP A 79 -0.93 5.40 4.22
C ASP A 79 -1.69 5.85 5.46
N PHE A 80 -2.91 6.38 5.33
CA PHE A 80 -3.67 6.81 6.50
C PHE A 80 -4.16 5.66 7.42
N GLY A 81 -4.05 4.39 7.02
CA GLY A 81 -4.47 3.28 7.88
C GLY A 81 -4.69 1.95 7.17
N VAL A 82 -5.38 1.04 7.82
CA VAL A 82 -5.72 -0.28 7.28
C VAL A 82 -7.18 -0.63 7.55
N ASN A 83 -7.87 -1.13 6.51
CA ASN A 83 -9.24 -1.61 6.65
C ASN A 83 -9.26 -3.06 7.15
N THR A 84 -10.21 -3.37 8.02
CA THR A 84 -10.32 -4.67 8.68
C THR A 84 -11.75 -5.22 8.62
N ILE A 85 -11.95 -6.41 9.17
CA ILE A 85 -13.29 -7.01 9.30
C ILE A 85 -14.23 -6.16 10.17
N GLY A 86 -13.69 -5.34 11.07
CA GLY A 86 -14.47 -4.46 11.96
C GLY A 86 -14.65 -3.04 11.43
N GLY A 87 -13.85 -2.64 10.46
CA GLY A 87 -13.74 -1.27 9.97
C GLY A 87 -12.29 -0.81 9.88
N VAL A 88 -12.07 0.47 9.69
CA VAL A 88 -10.74 1.04 9.49
C VAL A 88 -10.05 1.32 10.83
N LEU A 89 -8.83 0.81 10.97
CA LEU A 89 -7.86 1.29 11.94
C LEU A 89 -7.12 2.46 11.31
N ILE A 90 -7.30 3.65 11.87
CA ILE A 90 -6.59 4.86 11.47
C ILE A 90 -5.17 4.83 12.03
N GLY A 91 -4.20 5.13 11.17
CA GLY A 91 -2.81 5.23 11.53
C GLY A 91 -2.42 6.57 12.14
N ASN A 92 -1.12 6.81 12.19
CA ASN A 92 -0.51 8.07 12.57
C ASN A 92 0.74 8.25 11.72
N PHE A 93 0.84 9.34 10.99
CA PHE A 93 1.90 9.59 10.04
C PHE A 93 3.25 9.93 10.70
N ARG A 94 4.32 9.65 9.97
CA ARG A 94 5.70 9.90 10.39
C ARG A 94 6.12 11.36 10.19
N TYR A 95 5.72 11.96 9.07
CA TYR A 95 6.24 13.24 8.61
C TYR A 95 5.23 14.37 8.81
N GLU A 96 5.78 15.57 9.13
CA GLU A 96 4.98 16.78 9.32
C GLU A 96 4.26 17.22 8.02
N ASP A 97 4.82 16.89 6.86
CA ASP A 97 4.18 17.17 5.56
C ASP A 97 2.84 16.44 5.37
N ASN A 98 2.55 15.43 6.19
CA ASN A 98 1.24 14.77 6.27
C ASN A 98 0.35 15.32 7.40
N GLU A 99 0.70 16.47 8.00
CA GLU A 99 -0.17 17.09 9.02
C GLU A 99 -1.54 17.41 8.43
N GLY A 100 -2.61 16.94 9.10
CA GLY A 100 -3.99 17.09 8.62
C GLY A 100 -4.49 15.97 7.70
N ASP A 101 -3.62 15.12 7.11
CA ASP A 101 -4.05 14.04 6.23
C ASP A 101 -4.91 12.99 6.96
N THR A 102 -4.60 12.75 8.24
CA THR A 102 -5.39 11.85 9.10
C THR A 102 -6.82 12.35 9.28
N GLU A 103 -7.00 13.63 9.57
CA GLU A 103 -8.31 14.27 9.76
C GLU A 103 -9.13 14.23 8.46
N LEU A 104 -8.51 14.52 7.33
CA LEU A 104 -9.14 14.45 6.00
C LEU A 104 -9.58 13.01 5.66
N ALA A 105 -8.78 12.02 6.03
CA ALA A 105 -9.14 10.61 5.87
C ALA A 105 -10.33 10.23 6.74
N ILE A 106 -10.34 10.64 8.02
CA ILE A 106 -11.45 10.41 8.96
C ILE A 106 -12.75 11.04 8.42
N GLU A 107 -12.71 12.32 8.03
CA GLU A 107 -13.87 13.02 7.45
C GLU A 107 -14.42 12.29 6.21
N THR A 108 -13.53 11.83 5.34
CA THR A 108 -13.90 11.06 4.14
C THR A 108 -14.59 9.74 4.50
N LEU A 109 -14.03 8.98 5.44
CA LEU A 109 -14.60 7.71 5.87
C LEU A 109 -15.96 7.89 6.55
N GLU A 110 -16.14 8.94 7.36
CA GLU A 110 -17.41 9.30 8.00
C GLU A 110 -18.48 9.64 6.95
N GLN A 111 -18.15 10.46 5.95
CA GLN A 111 -19.05 10.79 4.83
C GLN A 111 -19.47 9.54 4.05
N LEU A 112 -18.54 8.60 3.85
CA LEU A 112 -18.78 7.32 3.18
C LEU A 112 -19.47 6.30 4.10
N LYS A 113 -19.68 6.62 5.39
CA LYS A 113 -20.23 5.73 6.40
C LYS A 113 -19.41 4.44 6.57
N VAL A 114 -18.11 4.53 6.40
CA VAL A 114 -17.17 3.43 6.65
C VAL A 114 -16.82 3.43 8.14
N PRO A 115 -17.05 2.32 8.87
CA PRO A 115 -16.76 2.27 10.30
C PRO A 115 -15.28 2.48 10.60
N ILE A 116 -14.97 3.29 11.62
CA ILE A 116 -13.62 3.45 12.19
C ILE A 116 -13.62 2.70 13.54
N ILE A 117 -12.67 1.77 13.71
CA ILE A 117 -12.56 0.93 14.91
C ILE A 117 -11.61 1.50 15.96
N GLY A 118 -10.81 2.47 15.59
CA GLY A 118 -9.87 3.15 16.46
C GLY A 118 -8.81 3.90 15.68
N GLN A 119 -7.96 4.62 16.41
CA GLN A 119 -6.84 5.39 15.88
C GLN A 119 -5.59 5.12 16.71
N VAL A 120 -4.45 4.97 16.06
CA VAL A 120 -3.15 4.93 16.71
C VAL A 120 -2.76 6.35 17.10
N LEU A 121 -2.65 6.60 18.40
CA LEU A 121 -2.31 7.92 18.97
C LEU A 121 -0.90 7.96 19.54
N LYS A 122 -0.27 6.79 19.73
CA LYS A 122 1.09 6.67 20.26
C LYS A 122 1.98 5.95 19.26
N GLY A 123 3.13 6.55 19.00
CA GLY A 123 4.02 6.07 17.95
C GLY A 123 3.47 6.35 16.56
N VAL A 124 3.99 5.67 15.57
CA VAL A 124 3.64 5.82 14.16
C VAL A 124 3.16 4.50 13.60
N LEU A 125 2.10 4.54 12.79
CA LEU A 125 1.62 3.42 11.99
C LEU A 125 1.10 3.96 10.67
N GLU A 126 1.62 3.46 9.56
CA GLU A 126 1.12 3.80 8.22
C GLU A 126 0.64 2.53 7.50
N GLY A 127 -0.39 2.68 6.69
CA GLY A 127 -1.08 1.55 6.06
C GLY A 127 -0.23 0.79 5.04
N GLY A 128 0.78 1.43 4.44
CA GLY A 128 1.76 0.78 3.56
C GLY A 128 2.61 -0.30 4.26
N ASP A 129 2.66 -0.27 5.59
CA ASP A 129 3.31 -1.29 6.41
C ASP A 129 2.39 -2.45 6.81
N CYS A 130 1.10 -2.44 6.44
CA CYS A 130 0.11 -3.41 6.91
C CYS A 130 -0.34 -4.38 5.81
N TRP A 131 -0.11 -5.69 6.00
CA TRP A 131 -0.56 -6.73 5.07
C TRP A 131 -1.27 -7.88 5.78
N TYR A 132 -2.44 -8.29 5.28
CA TYR A 132 -3.05 -9.55 5.66
C TYR A 132 -2.36 -10.72 4.96
N LEU A 133 -1.86 -11.67 5.74
CA LEU A 133 -1.46 -12.98 5.24
C LEU A 133 -2.65 -13.92 5.13
N ASP A 134 -3.57 -13.83 6.07
CA ASP A 134 -4.85 -14.53 6.08
C ASP A 134 -5.85 -13.75 6.95
N LYS A 135 -7.07 -14.28 7.09
CA LYS A 135 -8.17 -13.63 7.82
C LYS A 135 -7.83 -13.22 9.27
N HIS A 136 -6.90 -13.92 9.90
CA HIS A 136 -6.57 -13.74 11.32
C HIS A 136 -5.12 -13.32 11.56
N THR A 137 -4.33 -13.20 10.50
CA THR A 137 -2.90 -12.89 10.60
C THR A 137 -2.57 -11.67 9.75
N MET A 138 -2.10 -10.63 10.41
CA MET A 138 -1.58 -9.41 9.78
C MET A 138 -0.10 -9.28 10.07
N VAL A 139 0.70 -8.99 9.05
CA VAL A 139 2.08 -8.54 9.25
C VAL A 139 2.09 -7.01 9.27
N ILE A 140 2.88 -6.45 10.18
CA ILE A 140 3.10 -5.01 10.23
C ILE A 140 4.60 -4.73 10.21
N GLY A 141 5.02 -3.92 9.25
CA GLY A 141 6.39 -3.47 9.07
C GLY A 141 6.83 -2.51 10.16
N ILE A 142 8.11 -2.59 10.55
CA ILE A 142 8.78 -1.65 11.44
C ILE A 142 10.05 -1.22 10.74
N GLY A 143 10.03 -0.02 10.19
CA GLY A 143 11.12 0.50 9.36
C GLY A 143 11.25 2.02 9.48
N ASN A 144 11.16 2.68 8.34
CA ASN A 144 11.21 4.14 8.31
C ASN A 144 9.91 4.78 8.79
N ARG A 145 8.77 4.17 8.46
CA ARG A 145 7.44 4.81 8.56
C ARG A 145 6.62 4.33 9.77
N SER A 146 6.75 3.10 10.20
CA SER A 146 6.04 2.61 11.38
C SER A 146 6.99 2.22 12.50
N THR A 147 6.50 2.33 13.74
CA THR A 147 7.27 2.08 14.97
C THR A 147 6.69 0.93 15.77
N MET A 148 7.52 0.28 16.61
CA MET A 148 7.05 -0.76 17.54
C MET A 148 5.98 -0.23 18.52
N GLU A 149 6.00 1.06 18.86
CA GLU A 149 4.99 1.67 19.73
C GLU A 149 3.63 1.73 19.02
N GLY A 150 3.61 2.17 17.75
CA GLY A 150 2.42 2.17 16.91
C GLY A 150 1.86 0.76 16.70
N VAL A 151 2.72 -0.23 16.42
CA VAL A 151 2.32 -1.64 16.30
C VAL A 151 1.67 -2.17 17.57
N LYS A 152 2.23 -1.88 18.75
CA LYS A 152 1.63 -2.30 20.03
C LYS A 152 0.28 -1.65 20.32
N GLU A 153 0.07 -0.43 19.86
CA GLU A 153 -1.23 0.23 19.98
C GLU A 153 -2.25 -0.39 19.00
N ALA A 154 -1.85 -0.61 17.76
CA ALA A 154 -2.65 -1.32 16.77
C ALA A 154 -3.07 -2.72 17.25
N GLU A 155 -2.15 -3.48 17.86
CA GLU A 155 -2.44 -4.80 18.41
C GLU A 155 -3.59 -4.77 19.44
N LYS A 156 -3.61 -3.78 20.33
CA LYS A 156 -4.68 -3.62 21.33
C LYS A 156 -6.03 -3.35 20.68
N ILE A 157 -6.04 -2.50 19.62
CA ILE A 157 -7.27 -2.14 18.89
C ILE A 157 -7.77 -3.33 18.07
N LEU A 158 -6.86 -4.12 17.47
CA LEU A 158 -7.19 -5.24 16.59
C LEU A 158 -7.52 -6.53 17.34
N LYS A 159 -7.11 -6.65 18.59
CA LYS A 159 -7.35 -7.85 19.44
C LYS A 159 -8.83 -8.30 19.53
N PRO A 160 -9.82 -7.39 19.71
CA PRO A 160 -11.25 -7.76 19.74
C PRO A 160 -11.75 -8.40 18.45
N PHE A 161 -11.07 -8.18 17.32
CA PHE A 161 -11.40 -8.71 16.00
C PHE A 161 -10.66 -10.02 15.68
N ASN A 162 -9.94 -10.58 16.66
CA ASN A 162 -9.19 -11.82 16.52
C ASN A 162 -8.13 -11.75 15.38
N ILE A 163 -7.46 -10.60 15.27
CA ILE A 163 -6.36 -10.37 14.34
C ILE A 163 -5.04 -10.43 15.13
N ASN A 164 -4.19 -11.38 14.77
CA ASN A 164 -2.85 -11.54 15.33
C ASN A 164 -1.86 -10.74 14.49
N ILE A 165 -0.95 -10.01 15.15
CA ILE A 165 0.07 -9.22 14.46
C ILE A 165 1.40 -9.96 14.51
N ILE A 166 2.07 -10.04 13.36
CA ILE A 166 3.47 -10.45 13.23
C ILE A 166 4.28 -9.20 12.89
N PRO A 167 5.03 -8.62 13.83
CA PRO A 167 5.87 -7.46 13.55
C PRO A 167 7.11 -7.88 12.74
N ILE A 168 7.42 -7.14 11.69
CA ILE A 168 8.54 -7.38 10.78
C ILE A 168 9.47 -6.18 10.78
N GLN A 169 10.65 -6.33 11.36
CA GLN A 169 11.66 -5.27 11.35
C GLN A 169 12.53 -5.36 10.09
N PHE A 170 12.72 -4.22 9.42
CA PHE A 170 13.57 -4.09 8.24
C PHE A 170 14.33 -2.76 8.23
N GLU A 171 15.31 -2.62 7.32
CA GLU A 171 16.12 -1.41 7.21
C GLU A 171 15.30 -0.23 6.68
N GLN A 172 15.53 0.97 7.23
CA GLN A 172 14.79 2.20 6.90
C GLN A 172 14.83 2.58 5.42
N LYS A 173 15.90 2.23 4.70
CA LYS A 173 16.03 2.51 3.26
C LYS A 173 14.91 1.93 2.39
N TRP A 174 14.24 0.89 2.88
CA TRP A 174 13.15 0.25 2.14
C TRP A 174 11.81 0.97 2.24
N ASN A 175 11.74 2.04 3.03
CA ASN A 175 10.58 2.90 3.28
C ASN A 175 9.42 2.17 3.97
N HIS A 176 8.51 1.54 3.21
CA HIS A 176 7.38 0.75 3.70
C HIS A 176 7.53 -0.76 3.44
N LEU A 177 6.75 -1.56 4.15
CA LEU A 177 6.70 -3.00 3.94
C LEU A 177 6.16 -3.35 2.54
N ASP A 178 5.23 -2.59 1.98
CA ASP A 178 4.66 -2.81 0.65
C ASP A 178 5.64 -2.57 -0.50
N MET A 179 6.80 -1.98 -0.21
CA MET A 179 7.90 -1.92 -1.16
C MET A 179 8.70 -3.21 -1.25
N ILE A 180 8.65 -4.06 -0.21
CA ILE A 180 9.48 -5.28 -0.08
C ILE A 180 8.68 -6.56 0.11
N LEU A 181 7.36 -6.47 0.28
CA LEU A 181 6.42 -7.58 0.39
C LEU A 181 5.08 -7.18 -0.23
N SER A 182 4.53 -8.04 -1.08
CA SER A 182 3.15 -7.94 -1.58
C SER A 182 2.48 -9.31 -1.53
N VAL A 183 1.26 -9.38 -1.00
CA VAL A 183 0.41 -10.58 -1.05
C VAL A 183 -0.41 -10.50 -2.34
N ILE A 184 -0.04 -11.31 -3.34
CA ILE A 184 -0.55 -11.20 -4.72
C ILE A 184 -1.65 -12.20 -5.06
N ALA A 185 -1.71 -13.32 -4.32
CA ALA A 185 -2.77 -14.32 -4.43
C ALA A 185 -2.86 -15.11 -3.11
N GLU A 186 -3.81 -16.02 -3.00
CA GLU A 186 -3.90 -16.91 -1.84
C GLU A 186 -2.61 -17.72 -1.68
N LYS A 187 -2.01 -17.64 -0.49
CA LYS A 187 -0.72 -18.30 -0.19
C LYS A 187 0.41 -17.98 -1.18
N THR A 188 0.36 -16.83 -1.87
CA THR A 188 1.39 -16.41 -2.82
C THR A 188 1.83 -14.98 -2.52
N VAL A 189 3.13 -14.80 -2.36
CA VAL A 189 3.74 -13.50 -2.07
C VAL A 189 4.86 -13.19 -3.06
N MET A 190 4.96 -11.91 -3.44
CA MET A 190 6.13 -11.36 -4.10
C MET A 190 6.94 -10.58 -3.08
N LEU A 191 8.23 -10.86 -2.91
CA LEU A 191 9.01 -10.22 -1.86
C LEU A 191 10.50 -10.12 -2.20
N CYS A 192 11.19 -9.21 -1.50
CA CYS A 192 12.64 -9.08 -1.51
C CYS A 192 13.24 -9.84 -0.32
N PRO A 193 13.87 -11.02 -0.52
CA PRO A 193 14.43 -11.79 0.60
C PRO A 193 15.55 -11.07 1.35
N GLU A 194 16.28 -10.20 0.64
CA GLU A 194 17.41 -9.43 1.21
C GLU A 194 16.94 -8.38 2.22
N ALA A 195 15.67 -7.95 2.10
CA ALA A 195 15.09 -6.91 2.94
C ALA A 195 14.33 -7.46 4.16
N LEU A 196 14.04 -8.75 4.20
CA LEU A 196 13.19 -9.37 5.22
C LEU A 196 13.98 -10.30 6.16
N PRO A 197 13.61 -10.35 7.44
CA PRO A 197 14.32 -11.20 8.40
C PRO A 197 14.10 -12.69 8.11
N GLU A 198 15.15 -13.48 8.32
CA GLU A 198 15.18 -14.92 8.01
C GLU A 198 14.07 -15.71 8.72
N HIS A 199 13.72 -15.33 9.94
CA HIS A 199 12.66 -16.01 10.69
C HIS A 199 11.29 -15.85 10.01
N PHE A 200 11.03 -14.71 9.38
CA PHE A 200 9.80 -14.47 8.65
C PHE A 200 9.78 -15.27 7.32
N LEU A 201 10.91 -15.32 6.61
CA LEU A 201 11.04 -16.17 5.42
C LEU A 201 10.80 -17.65 5.73
N ARG A 202 11.32 -18.13 6.89
CA ARG A 202 11.03 -19.48 7.38
C ARG A 202 9.56 -19.68 7.73
N TYR A 203 8.93 -18.68 8.38
CA TYR A 203 7.50 -18.72 8.67
C TYR A 203 6.68 -18.91 7.38
N LEU A 204 6.91 -18.08 6.36
CA LEU A 204 6.20 -18.18 5.08
C LEU A 204 6.37 -19.57 4.43
N LYS A 205 7.58 -20.13 4.45
CA LYS A 205 7.84 -21.49 3.93
C LYS A 205 7.10 -22.56 4.72
N ASN A 206 7.09 -22.48 6.05
CA ASN A 206 6.39 -23.43 6.92
C ASN A 206 4.86 -23.37 6.68
N GLU A 207 4.32 -22.17 6.44
CA GLU A 207 2.93 -21.93 6.12
C GLU A 207 2.61 -22.23 4.64
N LYS A 208 3.58 -22.76 3.87
CA LYS A 208 3.45 -23.19 2.46
C LYS A 208 3.10 -22.03 1.51
N TYR A 209 3.63 -20.84 1.76
CA TYR A 209 3.54 -19.75 0.81
C TYR A 209 4.44 -20.03 -0.40
N GLU A 210 3.91 -19.80 -1.60
CA GLU A 210 4.69 -19.64 -2.81
C GLU A 210 5.36 -18.26 -2.76
N ILE A 211 6.68 -18.22 -3.00
CA ILE A 211 7.48 -17.01 -2.87
C ILE A 211 8.09 -16.66 -4.22
N ILE A 212 7.70 -15.50 -4.76
CA ILE A 212 8.33 -14.90 -5.92
C ILE A 212 9.40 -13.94 -5.45
N ASN A 213 10.66 -14.31 -5.65
CA ASN A 213 11.81 -13.54 -5.19
C ASN A 213 12.11 -12.38 -6.16
N ILE A 214 12.23 -11.18 -5.60
CA ILE A 214 12.66 -9.96 -6.28
C ILE A 214 14.00 -9.53 -5.68
N PRO A 215 15.05 -9.32 -6.50
CA PRO A 215 16.32 -8.85 -5.98
C PRO A 215 16.23 -7.39 -5.52
N GLY A 216 17.03 -7.01 -4.51
CA GLY A 216 16.98 -5.68 -3.89
C GLY A 216 17.14 -4.51 -4.86
N ARG A 217 17.88 -4.68 -5.97
CA ARG A 217 18.02 -3.64 -7.00
C ARG A 217 16.71 -3.27 -7.71
N GLU A 218 15.74 -4.17 -7.74
CA GLU A 218 14.42 -3.95 -8.37
C GLU A 218 13.40 -3.29 -7.43
N VAL A 219 13.70 -3.25 -6.12
CA VAL A 219 12.78 -2.69 -5.11
C VAL A 219 12.56 -1.20 -5.34
N PHE A 220 13.62 -0.45 -5.60
CA PHE A 220 13.53 1.01 -5.81
C PHE A 220 12.81 1.41 -7.10
N ALA A 221 12.59 0.47 -8.01
CA ALA A 221 11.72 0.64 -9.17
C ALA A 221 10.23 0.43 -8.84
N GLY A 222 9.87 0.16 -7.58
CA GLY A 222 8.51 -0.11 -7.14
C GLY A 222 7.97 -1.50 -7.50
N THR A 223 8.84 -2.43 -7.94
CA THR A 223 8.46 -3.73 -8.53
C THR A 223 7.49 -4.56 -7.67
N ILE A 224 7.52 -4.40 -6.36
CA ILE A 224 6.72 -5.16 -5.39
C ILE A 224 5.46 -4.41 -4.97
N ASN A 225 5.35 -3.09 -5.22
CA ASN A 225 4.19 -2.29 -4.83
C ASN A 225 2.99 -2.56 -5.73
N LEU A 226 2.29 -3.67 -5.49
CA LEU A 226 1.24 -4.24 -6.33
C LEU A 226 -0.08 -4.31 -5.56
N LEU A 227 -1.21 -4.26 -6.28
CA LEU A 227 -2.54 -4.45 -5.71
C LEU A 227 -3.21 -5.69 -6.31
N ALA A 228 -3.47 -6.70 -5.50
CA ALA A 228 -4.29 -7.83 -5.93
C ALA A 228 -5.75 -7.38 -6.14
N LEU A 229 -6.32 -7.73 -7.28
CA LEU A 229 -7.71 -7.40 -7.64
C LEU A 229 -8.65 -8.58 -7.37
N GLY A 230 -8.09 -9.74 -7.02
CA GLY A 230 -8.80 -11.01 -6.87
C GLY A 230 -8.96 -11.77 -8.19
N ASN A 231 -9.38 -13.03 -8.11
CA ASN A 231 -9.60 -13.88 -9.29
C ASN A 231 -8.39 -13.90 -10.23
N GLU A 232 -7.18 -14.10 -9.68
CA GLU A 232 -5.92 -14.17 -10.42
C GLU A 232 -5.57 -12.89 -11.20
N LYS A 233 -6.15 -11.74 -10.80
CA LYS A 233 -5.89 -10.43 -11.40
C LYS A 233 -5.04 -9.59 -10.46
N ILE A 234 -4.06 -8.89 -11.05
CA ILE A 234 -3.13 -8.03 -10.32
C ILE A 234 -3.01 -6.68 -11.03
N LEU A 235 -3.07 -5.60 -10.27
CA LEU A 235 -2.76 -4.26 -10.73
C LEU A 235 -1.29 -3.97 -10.45
N SER A 236 -0.56 -3.74 -11.51
CA SER A 236 0.83 -3.36 -11.58
C SER A 236 0.95 -2.04 -12.36
N PHE A 237 2.07 -1.79 -13.00
CA PHE A 237 2.30 -0.62 -13.82
C PHE A 237 3.20 -0.93 -15.01
N GLN A 238 3.12 -0.12 -16.05
CA GLN A 238 3.79 -0.37 -17.34
C GLN A 238 5.31 -0.44 -17.23
N GLU A 239 5.89 0.37 -16.34
CA GLU A 239 7.33 0.45 -16.11
C GLU A 239 7.88 -0.80 -15.40
N ASN A 240 7.02 -1.57 -14.71
CA ASN A 240 7.39 -2.79 -13.96
C ASN A 240 7.57 -4.02 -14.88
N LYS A 241 8.39 -3.92 -15.90
CA LYS A 241 8.59 -5.03 -16.85
C LYS A 241 9.09 -6.30 -16.18
N PHE A 242 10.05 -6.15 -15.25
CA PHE A 242 10.65 -7.27 -14.53
C PHE A 242 9.62 -8.02 -13.65
N GLY A 243 8.79 -7.31 -12.91
CA GLY A 243 7.72 -7.89 -12.09
C GLY A 243 6.60 -8.50 -12.95
N ASN A 244 6.16 -7.77 -13.98
CA ASN A 244 5.06 -8.19 -14.84
C ASN A 244 5.35 -9.51 -15.58
N GLU A 245 6.58 -9.74 -16.02
CA GLU A 245 6.98 -11.03 -16.61
C GLU A 245 6.82 -12.19 -15.61
N ARG A 246 7.19 -11.98 -14.34
CA ARG A 246 7.07 -13.01 -13.29
C ARG A 246 5.63 -13.29 -12.90
N LEU A 247 4.82 -12.24 -12.79
CA LEU A 247 3.39 -12.36 -12.51
C LEU A 247 2.67 -13.14 -13.61
N LYS A 248 2.96 -12.81 -14.88
CA LYS A 248 2.40 -13.53 -16.05
C LYS A 248 2.89 -14.97 -16.10
N ALA A 249 4.14 -15.25 -15.72
CA ALA A 249 4.71 -16.60 -15.73
C ALA A 249 4.03 -17.57 -14.75
N ILE A 250 3.42 -17.07 -13.68
CA ILE A 250 2.63 -17.85 -12.71
C ILE A 250 1.12 -17.85 -13.03
N GLY A 251 0.73 -17.29 -14.18
CA GLY A 251 -0.66 -17.34 -14.66
C GLY A 251 -1.53 -16.17 -14.24
N LEU A 252 -0.99 -15.11 -13.60
CA LEU A 252 -1.77 -13.95 -13.23
C LEU A 252 -2.07 -13.07 -14.45
N GLU A 253 -3.30 -12.55 -14.51
CA GLU A 253 -3.71 -11.50 -15.45
C GLU A 253 -3.25 -10.13 -14.90
N VAL A 254 -2.33 -9.49 -15.63
CA VAL A 254 -1.67 -8.24 -15.18
C VAL A 254 -2.30 -7.05 -15.90
N TYR A 255 -2.81 -6.11 -15.11
CA TYR A 255 -3.24 -4.77 -15.53
C TYR A 255 -2.11 -3.81 -15.21
N ASP A 256 -1.54 -3.17 -16.23
CA ASP A 256 -0.32 -2.38 -16.12
C ASP A 256 -0.44 -0.98 -16.75
N PRO A 257 -1.29 -0.07 -16.20
CA PRO A 257 -1.34 1.31 -16.64
C PRO A 257 0.00 2.02 -16.39
N PRO A 258 0.34 3.10 -17.14
CA PRO A 258 1.54 3.88 -16.89
C PRO A 258 1.42 4.62 -15.55
N LEU A 259 2.48 4.63 -14.73
CA LEU A 259 2.53 5.31 -13.44
C LEU A 259 3.85 6.08 -13.23
N SER A 260 4.60 6.39 -14.30
CA SER A 260 5.92 7.01 -14.20
C SER A 260 5.95 8.29 -13.34
N GLN A 261 4.87 9.08 -13.31
CA GLN A 261 4.83 10.29 -12.49
C GLN A 261 4.72 10.00 -10.98
N PHE A 262 4.01 8.96 -10.60
CA PHE A 262 3.87 8.55 -9.19
C PHE A 262 5.11 7.81 -8.68
N LEU A 263 5.78 7.07 -9.57
CA LEU A 263 7.06 6.43 -9.26
C LEU A 263 8.17 7.42 -8.92
N LEU A 264 8.05 8.68 -9.34
CA LEU A 264 8.99 9.75 -8.93
C LEU A 264 8.97 9.99 -7.41
N GLY A 265 7.81 9.86 -6.76
CA GLY A 265 7.67 9.89 -5.29
C GLY A 265 7.91 8.53 -4.63
N GLY A 266 8.00 7.45 -5.43
CA GLY A 266 8.13 6.07 -4.94
C GLY A 266 6.79 5.35 -4.76
N SER A 267 5.67 5.90 -5.29
CA SER A 267 4.34 5.33 -5.12
C SER A 267 3.93 4.44 -6.29
N GLY A 268 3.49 3.23 -5.99
CA GLY A 268 2.90 2.29 -6.94
C GLY A 268 1.40 2.04 -6.67
N PRO A 269 0.80 1.04 -7.31
CA PRO A 269 -0.64 0.78 -7.22
C PRO A 269 -1.19 0.57 -5.80
N HIS A 270 -0.42 -0.08 -4.91
CA HIS A 270 -0.85 -0.29 -3.53
C HIS A 270 -0.90 1.02 -2.75
N CYS A 271 0.16 1.85 -2.83
CA CYS A 271 0.18 3.17 -2.18
C CYS A 271 -0.97 4.07 -2.64
N LEU A 272 -1.28 4.07 -3.94
CA LEU A 272 -2.30 4.93 -4.56
C LEU A 272 -3.74 4.48 -4.29
N SER A 273 -3.96 3.40 -3.52
CA SER A 273 -5.29 2.83 -3.33
C SER A 273 -5.55 2.34 -1.92
N PHE A 274 -6.75 2.65 -1.40
CA PHE A 274 -7.21 2.12 -0.12
C PHE A 274 -8.42 1.21 -0.31
N GLU A 275 -8.30 -0.04 0.09
CA GLU A 275 -9.33 -1.04 -0.08
C GLU A 275 -10.50 -0.81 0.89
N LEU A 276 -11.70 -0.58 0.38
CA LEU A 276 -12.89 -0.41 1.20
C LEU A 276 -13.68 -1.71 1.39
N ILE A 277 -13.83 -2.48 0.31
CA ILE A 277 -14.56 -3.75 0.33
C ILE A 277 -13.78 -4.79 -0.48
N ARG A 278 -13.51 -5.93 0.17
CA ARG A 278 -12.89 -7.10 -0.44
C ARG A 278 -13.62 -8.37 0.03
N GLU A 279 -13.88 -9.30 -0.90
CA GLU A 279 -14.53 -10.60 -0.66
C GLU A 279 -13.54 -11.76 -0.74
#